data_59cd4bf2af716cfbf20b1085179aade9
#
_entry.id   59cd4bf2af716cfbf20b1085179aade9
#
_cell.length_a   1.000
_cell.length_b   1.000
_cell.length_c   1.000
_cell.angle_alpha   90.00
_cell.angle_beta   90.00
_cell.angle_gamma   90.00
#
_symmetry.space_group_name_H-M   'P 1'
#
loop_
_entity.id
_entity.type
_entity.pdbx_description
1 polymer ?
#
loop_
_entity_poly.entity_id
_entity_poly.type
_entity_poly.pdbx_seq_one_letter_code
_entity_poly.pdbx_strand_id
1 'polypeptide(L)'
;YLIQAWVDPFNKEDKSKAPFTVIPPVSRLEPSQEKILRIIHTKGVSLPDDRESVFWLNIKNIPPSASNKATNSLEIAVKTRIKLFWRPANIRLIPEDAAPKVKWRREGRNLIAENPNPIHISVMDVIVDGHDVPLNMIRPFETLTLPLPANSAGGQMTWRFINDYGAVSD
;
A
#
# COMPACT_ATOMS: atom_id res chain seq x y z
N TYR A 1 25.93 -3.39 1.71
CA TYR A 1 24.68 -3.96 2.15
C TYR A 1 24.25 -5.11 1.25
N LEU A 2 23.56 -6.12 1.82
CA LEU A 2 22.76 -7.06 1.06
C LEU A 2 21.33 -6.56 1.01
N ILE A 3 20.73 -6.58 -0.19
CA ILE A 3 19.33 -6.24 -0.41
C ILE A 3 18.59 -7.53 -0.68
N GLN A 4 17.56 -7.82 0.11
CA GLN A 4 16.63 -8.91 -0.13
C GLN A 4 15.26 -8.33 -0.46
N ALA A 5 14.62 -8.79 -1.53
CA ALA A 5 13.30 -8.30 -1.95
C ALA A 5 12.36 -9.46 -2.29
N TRP A 6 11.09 -9.34 -1.86
CA TRP A 6 10.05 -10.35 -2.10
C TRP A 6 8.66 -9.73 -2.02
N VAL A 7 7.66 -10.46 -2.48
CA VAL A 7 6.26 -10.05 -2.42
C VAL A 7 5.49 -10.97 -1.50
N ASP A 8 4.72 -10.39 -0.59
CA ASP A 8 3.80 -11.09 0.31
C ASP A 8 2.33 -10.78 -0.05
N PRO A 9 1.38 -11.67 0.27
CA PRO A 9 -0.03 -11.34 0.28
C PRO A 9 -0.32 -10.12 1.16
N PHE A 10 -1.34 -9.34 0.78
CA PHE A 10 -1.71 -8.14 1.55
C PHE A 10 -2.29 -8.50 2.92
N ASN A 11 -3.11 -9.54 2.99
CA ASN A 11 -3.65 -10.06 4.24
C ASN A 11 -2.60 -10.94 4.94
N LYS A 12 -2.26 -10.63 6.18
CA LYS A 12 -1.29 -11.39 6.99
C LYS A 12 -1.76 -12.82 7.31
N GLU A 13 -3.06 -13.06 7.30
CA GLU A 13 -3.64 -14.39 7.56
C GLU A 13 -3.59 -15.28 6.32
N ASP A 14 -3.43 -14.69 5.13
CA ASP A 14 -3.25 -15.43 3.89
C ASP A 14 -1.85 -16.05 3.86
N LYS A 15 -1.78 -17.36 4.04
CA LYS A 15 -0.55 -18.14 3.99
C LYS A 15 -0.18 -18.58 2.57
N SER A 16 -0.98 -18.20 1.58
CA SER A 16 -0.64 -18.48 0.18
C SER A 16 0.61 -17.70 -0.24
N LYS A 17 1.28 -18.19 -1.26
CA LYS A 17 2.40 -17.45 -1.85
C LYS A 17 1.86 -16.42 -2.84
N ALA A 18 2.31 -15.17 -2.71
CA ALA A 18 1.97 -14.15 -3.70
C ALA A 18 2.48 -14.56 -5.10
N PRO A 19 1.68 -14.36 -6.17
CA PRO A 19 2.02 -14.81 -7.52
C PRO A 19 3.03 -13.89 -8.21
N PHE A 20 4.08 -13.47 -7.50
CA PHE A 20 5.11 -12.59 -8.02
C PHE A 20 6.50 -13.05 -7.60
N THR A 21 7.44 -12.88 -8.52
CA THR A 21 8.87 -13.12 -8.29
C THR A 21 9.62 -11.82 -8.47
N VAL A 22 10.51 -11.49 -7.54
CA VAL A 22 11.42 -10.34 -7.64
C VAL A 22 12.78 -10.82 -8.13
N ILE A 23 13.35 -10.14 -9.12
CA ILE A 23 14.64 -10.49 -9.72
C ILE A 23 15.56 -9.25 -9.71
N PRO A 24 16.77 -9.37 -9.12
CA PRO A 24 17.24 -10.45 -8.29
C PRO A 24 16.58 -10.47 -6.90
N PRO A 25 16.31 -11.66 -6.29
CA PRO A 25 15.70 -11.73 -4.96
C PRO A 25 16.67 -11.31 -3.85
N VAL A 26 17.97 -11.51 -4.08
CA VAL A 26 19.04 -11.07 -3.20
C VAL A 26 20.15 -10.46 -4.05
N SER A 27 20.68 -9.35 -3.63
CA SER A 27 21.81 -8.70 -4.33
C SER A 27 22.62 -7.82 -3.40
N ARG A 28 23.90 -7.66 -3.73
CA ARG A 28 24.77 -6.69 -3.06
C ARG A 28 24.53 -5.29 -3.64
N LEU A 29 24.51 -4.30 -2.77
CA LEU A 29 24.41 -2.89 -3.11
C LEU A 29 25.57 -2.14 -2.47
N GLU A 30 26.42 -1.53 -3.30
CA GLU A 30 27.53 -0.70 -2.85
C GLU A 30 27.05 0.72 -2.56
N PRO A 31 27.83 1.52 -1.79
CA PRO A 31 27.51 2.93 -1.57
C PRO A 31 27.34 3.69 -2.88
N SER A 32 26.32 4.54 -2.94
CA SER A 32 25.98 5.37 -4.13
C SER A 32 25.59 4.58 -5.39
N GLN A 33 25.34 3.28 -5.28
CA GLN A 33 24.79 2.47 -6.38
C GLN A 33 23.29 2.49 -6.39
N GLU A 34 22.72 2.47 -7.61
CA GLU A 34 21.31 2.18 -7.86
C GLU A 34 21.16 0.75 -8.34
N LYS A 35 20.05 0.12 -7.97
CA LYS A 35 19.72 -1.23 -8.39
C LYS A 35 18.27 -1.31 -8.85
N ILE A 36 18.09 -1.91 -10.03
CA ILE A 36 16.77 -2.17 -10.59
C ILE A 36 16.30 -3.55 -10.12
N LEU A 37 15.13 -3.59 -9.49
CA LEU A 37 14.43 -4.82 -9.16
C LEU A 37 13.30 -5.01 -10.16
N ARG A 38 13.22 -6.19 -10.78
CA ARG A 38 12.12 -6.56 -11.67
C ARG A 38 11.12 -7.41 -10.92
N ILE A 39 9.85 -7.03 -10.98
CA ILE A 39 8.75 -7.78 -10.41
C ILE A 39 8.01 -8.46 -11.55
N ILE A 40 7.95 -9.78 -11.52
CA ILE A 40 7.37 -10.60 -12.58
C ILE A 40 6.19 -11.39 -12.03
N HIS A 41 5.04 -11.30 -12.68
CA HIS A 41 3.90 -12.14 -12.37
C HIS A 41 4.19 -13.59 -12.74
N THR A 42 3.93 -14.52 -11.82
CA THR A 42 4.17 -15.95 -11.99
C THR A 42 3.14 -16.54 -12.97
N LYS A 43 3.62 -17.17 -14.02
CA LYS A 43 2.76 -17.84 -15.00
C LYS A 43 1.92 -18.93 -14.33
N GLY A 44 0.68 -19.10 -14.80
CA GLY A 44 -0.24 -20.14 -14.32
C GLY A 44 -1.05 -19.79 -13.08
N VAL A 45 -0.83 -18.64 -12.49
CA VAL A 45 -1.69 -18.11 -11.42
C VAL A 45 -2.49 -16.93 -11.97
N SER A 46 -3.81 -17.06 -12.04
CA SER A 46 -4.69 -15.98 -12.47
C SER A 46 -5.08 -15.09 -11.30
N LEU A 47 -5.08 -13.80 -11.54
CA LEU A 47 -5.68 -12.79 -10.66
C LEU A 47 -6.99 -12.31 -11.27
N PRO A 48 -7.93 -11.75 -10.48
CA PRO A 48 -9.14 -11.15 -11.01
C PRO A 48 -8.83 -10.15 -12.12
N ASP A 49 -9.58 -10.18 -13.20
CA ASP A 49 -9.45 -9.27 -14.35
C ASP A 49 -10.47 -8.12 -14.32
N ASP A 50 -11.45 -8.19 -13.42
CA ASP A 50 -12.49 -7.18 -13.20
C ASP A 50 -12.08 -6.09 -12.21
N ARG A 51 -10.98 -6.29 -11.50
CA ARG A 51 -10.49 -5.39 -10.45
C ARG A 51 -9.00 -5.47 -10.23
N GLU A 52 -8.47 -4.45 -9.58
CA GLU A 52 -7.09 -4.39 -9.11
C GLU A 52 -6.87 -5.33 -7.91
N SER A 53 -5.71 -5.94 -7.83
CA SER A 53 -5.25 -6.73 -6.68
C SER A 53 -4.11 -6.03 -5.96
N VAL A 54 -3.97 -6.22 -4.65
CA VAL A 54 -2.95 -5.58 -3.81
C VAL A 54 -2.10 -6.61 -3.07
N PHE A 55 -0.81 -6.31 -2.99
CA PHE A 55 0.21 -7.11 -2.31
C PHE A 55 1.18 -6.20 -1.56
N TRP A 56 2.11 -6.80 -0.82
CA TRP A 56 3.21 -6.09 -0.19
C TRP A 56 4.54 -6.40 -0.89
N LEU A 57 5.19 -5.39 -1.44
CA LEU A 57 6.60 -5.48 -1.80
C LEU A 57 7.42 -5.16 -0.56
N ASN A 58 8.30 -6.10 -0.19
CA ASN A 58 9.20 -5.97 0.93
C ASN A 58 10.64 -5.84 0.42
N ILE A 59 11.39 -4.92 1.00
CA ILE A 59 12.81 -4.72 0.74
C ILE A 59 13.50 -4.67 2.08
N LYS A 60 14.43 -5.60 2.32
CA LYS A 60 15.21 -5.68 3.55
C LYS A 60 16.66 -5.36 3.26
N ASN A 61 17.19 -4.37 3.99
CA ASN A 61 18.58 -4.02 3.97
C ASN A 61 19.31 -4.74 5.09
N ILE A 62 20.29 -5.56 4.75
CA ILE A 62 21.10 -6.32 5.70
C ILE A 62 22.51 -5.71 5.69
N PRO A 63 22.96 -5.10 6.80
CA PRO A 63 24.29 -4.54 6.90
C PRO A 63 25.35 -5.64 6.82
N PRO A 64 26.56 -5.36 6.38
CA PRO A 64 27.68 -6.29 6.50
C PRO A 64 27.98 -6.52 7.97
N SER A 65 28.20 -7.79 8.35
CA SER A 65 28.64 -8.10 9.71
C SER A 65 29.99 -7.43 10.00
N ALA A 66 30.09 -6.77 11.15
CA ALA A 66 31.36 -6.19 11.58
C ALA A 66 32.42 -7.29 11.74
N SER A 67 33.50 -7.22 10.97
CA SER A 67 34.60 -8.19 11.01
C SER A 67 35.41 -8.16 12.32
N ASN A 68 35.28 -7.09 13.10
CA ASN A 68 35.83 -6.97 14.42
C ASN A 68 34.76 -7.15 15.47
N LYS A 69 34.86 -8.22 16.25
CA LYS A 69 34.06 -8.45 17.46
C LYS A 69 34.37 -7.40 18.54
N ALA A 70 34.00 -6.14 18.26
CA ALA A 70 33.86 -5.17 19.33
C ALA A 70 32.73 -5.68 20.23
N THR A 71 32.98 -5.77 21.53
CA THR A 71 32.14 -6.41 22.55
C THR A 71 30.77 -5.78 22.71
N ASN A 72 30.45 -4.68 22.00
CA ASN A 72 29.14 -4.01 22.00
C ASN A 72 28.87 -3.40 20.62
N SER A 73 28.36 -4.19 19.68
CA SER A 73 27.89 -3.68 18.37
C SER A 73 26.38 -3.91 18.24
N LEU A 74 25.65 -2.88 17.82
CA LEU A 74 24.23 -2.96 17.45
C LEU A 74 24.12 -3.01 15.93
N GLU A 75 23.64 -4.12 15.38
CA GLU A 75 23.35 -4.27 13.96
C GLU A 75 21.84 -4.07 13.72
N ILE A 76 21.47 -3.09 12.93
CA ILE A 76 20.07 -2.78 12.61
C ILE A 76 19.81 -3.14 11.15
N ALA A 77 18.92 -4.10 10.91
CA ALA A 77 18.38 -4.40 9.59
C ALA A 77 17.06 -3.65 9.38
N VAL A 78 17.02 -2.80 8.35
CA VAL A 78 15.81 -2.03 8.01
C VAL A 78 15.01 -2.80 6.98
N LYS A 79 13.71 -2.96 7.24
CA LYS A 79 12.73 -3.51 6.29
C LYS A 79 11.78 -2.41 5.84
N THR A 80 11.81 -2.10 4.55
CA THR A 80 10.84 -1.21 3.90
C THR A 80 9.72 -2.05 3.30
N ARG A 81 8.49 -1.59 3.42
CA ARG A 81 7.30 -2.25 2.91
C ARG A 81 6.42 -1.25 2.20
N ILE A 82 6.12 -1.52 0.93
CA ILE A 82 5.24 -0.69 0.10
C ILE A 82 4.14 -1.53 -0.54
N LYS A 83 2.99 -0.90 -0.83
CA LYS A 83 1.90 -1.55 -1.54
C LYS A 83 2.32 -1.80 -3.00
N LEU A 84 2.04 -2.99 -3.49
CA LEU A 84 2.18 -3.38 -4.88
C LEU A 84 0.80 -3.66 -5.44
N PHE A 85 0.38 -2.90 -6.44
CA PHE A 85 -0.90 -3.09 -7.12
C PHE A 85 -0.71 -3.81 -8.45
N TRP A 86 -1.51 -4.83 -8.67
CA TRP A 86 -1.67 -5.46 -9.98
C TRP A 86 -2.96 -4.94 -10.61
N ARG A 87 -2.81 -4.11 -11.64
CA ARG A 87 -3.93 -3.55 -12.39
C ARG A 87 -4.03 -4.26 -13.74
N PRO A 88 -5.12 -5.01 -14.00
CA PRO A 88 -5.35 -5.64 -15.30
C PRO A 88 -5.32 -4.61 -16.45
N ALA A 89 -4.81 -5.02 -17.62
CA ALA A 89 -4.60 -4.11 -18.75
C ALA A 89 -5.89 -3.49 -19.33
N ASN A 90 -7.04 -4.13 -19.08
CA ASN A 90 -8.36 -3.61 -19.45
C ASN A 90 -8.87 -2.50 -18.50
N ILE A 91 -8.25 -2.33 -17.33
CA ILE A 91 -8.58 -1.26 -16.39
C ILE A 91 -7.61 -0.11 -16.62
N ARG A 92 -8.10 0.95 -17.28
CA ARG A 92 -7.30 2.15 -17.60
C ARG A 92 -7.54 3.32 -16.66
N LEU A 93 -8.35 3.10 -15.62
CA LEU A 93 -8.68 4.11 -14.63
C LEU A 93 -7.46 4.40 -13.73
N ILE A 94 -7.20 5.68 -13.47
CA ILE A 94 -6.16 6.14 -12.56
C ILE A 94 -6.79 6.72 -11.28
N PRO A 95 -6.04 6.83 -10.18
CA PRO A 95 -6.57 7.35 -8.91
C PRO A 95 -7.18 8.74 -9.01
N GLU A 96 -6.61 9.62 -9.82
CA GLU A 96 -7.10 10.99 -10.04
C GLU A 96 -8.52 11.02 -10.63
N ASP A 97 -8.87 10.05 -11.46
CA ASP A 97 -10.21 9.93 -12.06
C ASP A 97 -11.17 9.10 -11.21
N ALA A 98 -10.63 8.24 -10.36
CA ALA A 98 -11.39 7.34 -9.52
C ALA A 98 -11.79 7.96 -8.16
N ALA A 99 -10.87 8.68 -7.53
CA ALA A 99 -11.09 9.25 -6.21
C ALA A 99 -12.31 10.18 -6.14
N PRO A 100 -12.59 11.07 -7.12
CA PRO A 100 -13.79 11.89 -7.11
C PRO A 100 -15.11 11.09 -7.16
N LYS A 101 -15.07 9.84 -7.56
CA LYS A 101 -16.25 8.95 -7.63
C LYS A 101 -16.52 8.23 -6.32
N VAL A 102 -15.61 8.28 -5.35
CA VAL A 102 -15.84 7.75 -4.00
C VAL A 102 -16.97 8.54 -3.35
N LYS A 103 -17.95 7.79 -2.87
CA LYS A 103 -19.11 8.39 -2.21
C LYS A 103 -18.93 8.37 -0.71
N TRP A 104 -19.11 9.54 -0.12
CA TRP A 104 -19.05 9.72 1.31
C TRP A 104 -20.43 10.09 1.83
N ARG A 105 -20.89 9.44 2.89
CA ARG A 105 -22.13 9.79 3.56
C ARG A 105 -22.03 9.55 5.06
N ARG A 106 -22.76 10.32 5.82
CA ARG A 106 -22.87 10.12 7.25
C ARG A 106 -24.12 9.33 7.59
N GLU A 107 -23.97 8.32 8.44
CA GLU A 107 -25.08 7.55 9.01
C GLU A 107 -24.92 7.52 10.54
N GLY A 108 -25.70 8.36 11.23
CA GLY A 108 -25.61 8.50 12.67
C GLY A 108 -24.21 8.93 13.13
N ARG A 109 -23.51 8.06 13.84
CA ARG A 109 -22.14 8.28 14.35
C ARG A 109 -21.08 7.63 13.46
N ASN A 110 -21.42 7.28 12.25
CA ASN A 110 -20.51 6.65 11.31
C ASN A 110 -20.36 7.50 10.04
N LEU A 111 -19.16 7.47 9.49
CA LEU A 111 -18.86 7.90 8.13
C LEU A 111 -18.81 6.66 7.24
N ILE A 112 -19.59 6.67 6.17
CA ILE A 112 -19.61 5.60 5.20
C ILE A 112 -18.81 6.05 3.98
N ALA A 113 -17.84 5.23 3.57
CA ALA A 113 -17.05 5.41 2.36
C ALA A 113 -17.36 4.28 1.37
N GLU A 114 -17.85 4.61 0.18
CA GLU A 114 -18.15 3.66 -0.88
C GLU A 114 -17.25 3.93 -2.08
N ASN A 115 -16.45 2.93 -2.46
CA ASN A 115 -15.62 2.97 -3.66
C ASN A 115 -16.31 2.19 -4.81
N PRO A 116 -16.92 2.84 -5.78
CA PRO A 116 -17.56 2.16 -6.91
C PRO A 116 -16.58 1.73 -8.00
N ASN A 117 -15.28 2.01 -7.82
CA ASN A 117 -14.28 1.81 -8.85
C ASN A 117 -13.63 0.41 -8.76
N PRO A 118 -13.09 -0.10 -9.88
CA PRO A 118 -12.35 -1.36 -9.91
C PRO A 118 -10.91 -1.26 -9.41
N ILE A 119 -10.47 -0.09 -8.95
CA ILE A 119 -9.13 0.15 -8.41
C ILE A 119 -9.17 0.53 -6.93
N HIS A 120 -8.08 0.29 -6.23
CA HIS A 120 -7.89 0.73 -4.85
C HIS A 120 -7.71 2.24 -4.80
N ILE A 121 -8.22 2.86 -3.76
CA ILE A 121 -7.94 4.24 -3.42
C ILE A 121 -7.08 4.25 -2.16
N SER A 122 -5.81 4.57 -2.30
CA SER A 122 -4.92 4.80 -1.16
C SER A 122 -5.23 6.15 -0.55
N VAL A 123 -5.59 6.16 0.72
CA VAL A 123 -5.99 7.37 1.45
C VAL A 123 -4.82 7.89 2.27
N MET A 124 -4.54 9.16 2.16
CA MET A 124 -3.55 9.85 2.98
C MET A 124 -4.13 10.22 4.32
N ASP A 125 -5.25 10.92 4.31
CA ASP A 125 -5.99 11.33 5.49
C ASP A 125 -7.48 11.54 5.18
N VAL A 126 -8.29 11.46 6.23
CA VAL A 126 -9.69 11.85 6.26
C VAL A 126 -9.91 12.68 7.51
N ILE A 127 -10.32 13.91 7.37
CA ILE A 127 -10.55 14.83 8.49
C ILE A 127 -12.01 15.24 8.52
N VAL A 128 -12.67 14.99 9.64
CA VAL A 128 -14.08 15.38 9.88
C VAL A 128 -14.11 16.32 11.08
N ASP A 129 -14.58 17.52 10.88
CA ASP A 129 -14.66 18.58 11.92
C ASP A 129 -13.32 18.80 12.67
N GLY A 130 -12.19 18.73 11.93
CA GLY A 130 -10.85 18.89 12.47
C GLY A 130 -10.27 17.65 13.17
N HIS A 131 -10.97 16.53 13.16
CA HIS A 131 -10.53 15.29 13.76
C HIS A 131 -10.17 14.23 12.68
N ASP A 132 -9.05 13.55 12.89
CA ASP A 132 -8.62 12.48 12.00
C ASP A 132 -9.53 11.24 12.13
N VAL A 133 -9.95 10.70 10.99
CA VAL A 133 -10.67 9.43 10.89
C VAL A 133 -9.74 8.41 10.26
N PRO A 134 -9.25 7.41 11.01
CA PRO A 134 -8.25 6.45 10.52
C PRO A 134 -8.75 5.67 9.31
N LEU A 135 -8.12 5.89 8.16
CA LEU A 135 -8.38 5.14 6.93
C LEU A 135 -7.14 5.20 6.04
N ASN A 136 -6.63 4.03 5.62
CA ASN A 136 -5.43 3.95 4.78
C ASN A 136 -5.73 3.58 3.32
N MET A 137 -6.85 2.91 3.07
CA MET A 137 -7.19 2.42 1.74
C MET A 137 -8.65 2.00 1.68
N ILE A 138 -9.29 2.22 0.53
CA ILE A 138 -10.60 1.68 0.18
C ILE A 138 -10.39 0.73 -1.01
N ARG A 139 -10.81 -0.53 -0.85
CA ARG A 139 -10.64 -1.56 -1.89
C ARG A 139 -11.61 -1.36 -3.04
N PRO A 140 -11.38 -2.02 -4.19
CA PRO A 140 -12.35 -2.04 -5.28
C PRO A 140 -13.72 -2.52 -4.83
N PHE A 141 -14.76 -1.77 -5.18
CA PHE A 141 -16.17 -2.08 -4.89
C PHE A 141 -16.50 -2.25 -3.40
N GLU A 142 -15.68 -1.68 -2.52
CA GLU A 142 -15.84 -1.80 -1.07
C GLU A 142 -16.67 -0.65 -0.50
N THR A 143 -17.47 -0.97 0.50
CA THR A 143 -18.13 -0.01 1.37
C THR A 143 -17.61 -0.19 2.79
N LEU A 144 -17.07 0.87 3.36
CA LEU A 144 -16.51 0.90 4.71
C LEU A 144 -17.39 1.73 5.64
N THR A 145 -17.51 1.27 6.87
CA THR A 145 -18.14 2.00 7.97
C THR A 145 -17.07 2.42 8.96
N LEU A 146 -16.87 3.72 9.11
CA LEU A 146 -15.83 4.32 9.95
C LEU A 146 -16.49 5.03 11.13
N PRO A 147 -16.12 4.74 12.38
CA PRO A 147 -16.66 5.45 13.52
C PRO A 147 -16.18 6.90 13.51
N LEU A 148 -17.10 7.85 13.69
CA LEU A 148 -16.77 9.26 13.82
C LEU A 148 -16.32 9.56 15.26
N PRO A 149 -15.38 10.48 15.45
CA PRO A 149 -15.01 10.98 16.78
C PRO A 149 -16.22 11.53 17.55
N ALA A 150 -16.19 11.38 18.88
CA ALA A 150 -17.32 11.72 19.74
C ALA A 150 -17.81 13.19 19.61
N ASN A 151 -16.90 14.10 19.27
CA ASN A 151 -17.14 15.55 19.18
C ASN A 151 -17.39 16.02 17.73
N SER A 152 -17.56 15.14 16.76
CA SER A 152 -17.83 15.54 15.37
C SER A 152 -19.29 15.93 15.22
N ALA A 153 -19.55 17.22 14.99
CA ALA A 153 -20.90 17.78 14.82
C ALA A 153 -21.47 17.56 13.40
N GLY A 154 -20.65 17.09 12.45
CA GLY A 154 -21.06 16.76 11.08
C GLY A 154 -20.96 17.91 10.09
N GLY A 155 -20.03 18.84 10.30
CA GLY A 155 -19.83 20.00 9.44
C GLY A 155 -18.95 19.71 8.23
N GLN A 156 -17.67 19.95 8.36
CA GLN A 156 -16.73 19.86 7.24
C GLN A 156 -16.00 18.52 7.20
N MET A 157 -15.90 17.95 5.99
CA MET A 157 -15.05 16.80 5.71
C MET A 157 -14.07 17.17 4.60
N THR A 158 -12.80 16.85 4.83
CA THR A 158 -11.74 16.88 3.81
C THR A 158 -11.04 15.53 3.79
N TRP A 159 -10.55 15.15 2.64
CA TRP A 159 -9.76 13.95 2.50
C TRP A 159 -8.78 14.08 1.35
N ARG A 160 -7.67 13.36 1.42
CA ARG A 160 -6.65 13.34 0.39
C ARG A 160 -6.27 11.90 0.05
N PHE A 161 -5.96 11.66 -1.19
CA PHE A 161 -5.53 10.35 -1.68
C PHE A 161 -4.10 10.40 -2.21
N ILE A 162 -3.51 9.22 -2.41
CA ILE A 162 -2.18 9.03 -2.94
C ILE A 162 -2.32 8.44 -4.34
N ASN A 163 -1.66 9.05 -5.33
CA ASN A 163 -1.68 8.59 -6.71
C ASN A 163 -0.69 7.46 -7.00
N ASP A 164 -0.66 6.98 -8.26
CA ASP A 164 0.20 5.87 -8.68
C ASP A 164 1.71 6.19 -8.55
N TYR A 165 2.08 7.46 -8.45
CA TYR A 165 3.46 7.93 -8.30
C TYR A 165 3.84 8.21 -6.84
N GLY A 166 2.93 8.01 -5.91
CA GLY A 166 3.14 8.29 -4.50
C GLY A 166 2.93 9.75 -4.11
N ALA A 167 2.45 10.61 -5.01
CA ALA A 167 2.11 11.98 -4.69
C ALA A 167 0.73 12.06 -4.04
N VAL A 168 0.60 13.00 -3.10
CA VAL A 168 -0.65 13.29 -2.40
C VAL A 168 -1.46 14.28 -3.24
N SER A 169 -2.78 14.07 -3.35
CA SER A 169 -3.69 15.03 -3.98
C SER A 169 -3.81 16.32 -3.16
N ASP A 170 -4.02 17.41 -3.85
CA ASP A 170 -4.32 18.70 -3.23
C ASP A 170 -5.76 18.72 -2.67
#